data_2b6b7f8d5ffad9d5ec7f5767d0d7c669
#
_entry.id   2b6b7f8d5ffad9d5ec7f5767d0d7c669
#
_cell.length_a   1.000
_cell.length_b   1.000
_cell.length_c   1.000
_cell.angle_alpha   90.00
_cell.angle_beta   90.00
_cell.angle_gamma   90.00
#
_symmetry.space_group_name_H-M   'P 1'
#
loop_
_entity.id
_entity.type
_entity.pdbx_description
1 polymer ?
#
loop_
_entity_poly.entity_id
_entity_poly.type
_entity_poly.pdbx_seq_one_letter_code
_entity_poly.pdbx_strand_id
1 'polypeptide(L)'
;MEMLTLWMVVGFLLAAYSVIANDSVQTLGTWMASNNERVSYTTMWAAASAVLLWALWYGWYAYGGDISYGRLNKIPFQEVQWYHALAPGILLLLTRVGVPVSTSFLVLSAFASSFVLEKMLMKSIMGYAVAATFAYAVWWLISKWLDEAKPVEESHKVWWIRAQWVTTGFLWWTWLSHDVANIAVFLPRTLTLDLLIMISAVFVFGLYWMFREKGGRIQNIILEKHNTRYVRSATLIDLFYFVCLYFFKELNDIPMSTTWVFVGLLAGRELAIATFTGKKKTKSVFPLVGKDFMKMMVGLGASVGIVLLIHMVIVPNGL
;
A
#
# COMPACT_ATOMS: atom_id res chain seq x y z
N MET A 1 18.98 -5.48 25.89
CA MET A 1 17.63 -5.03 25.46
C MET A 1 17.78 -3.58 25.06
N GLU A 2 17.74 -3.26 23.76
CA GLU A 2 17.74 -1.86 23.32
C GLU A 2 16.44 -1.23 23.82
N MET A 3 16.55 -0.22 24.64
CA MET A 3 15.39 0.53 25.13
C MET A 3 14.82 1.35 23.99
N LEU A 4 13.51 1.26 23.74
CA LEU A 4 12.83 2.11 22.78
C LEU A 4 12.95 3.56 23.22
N THR A 5 13.53 4.41 22.36
CA THR A 5 13.53 5.85 22.59
C THR A 5 12.14 6.45 22.36
N LEU A 6 11.90 7.64 22.90
CA LEU A 6 10.65 8.37 22.68
C LEU A 6 10.36 8.53 21.17
N TRP A 7 11.38 8.85 20.37
CA TRP A 7 11.21 9.10 18.94
C TRP A 7 10.97 7.82 18.13
N MET A 8 11.52 6.68 18.57
CA MET A 8 11.18 5.36 18.01
C MET A 8 9.69 5.06 18.20
N VAL A 9 9.17 5.29 19.41
CA VAL A 9 7.74 5.04 19.72
C VAL A 9 6.83 6.00 18.95
N VAL A 10 7.14 7.29 18.94
CA VAL A 10 6.35 8.31 18.22
C VAL A 10 6.36 8.03 16.72
N GLY A 11 7.53 7.80 16.12
CA GLY A 11 7.67 7.48 14.71
C GLY A 11 6.94 6.21 14.33
N PHE A 12 7.08 5.15 15.14
CA PHE A 12 6.35 3.90 14.96
C PHE A 12 4.83 4.09 14.98
N LEU A 13 4.28 4.78 15.98
CA LEU A 13 2.82 4.97 16.08
C LEU A 13 2.28 5.82 14.92
N LEU A 14 2.97 6.88 14.53
CA LEU A 14 2.59 7.71 13.38
C LEU A 14 2.66 6.91 12.07
N ALA A 15 3.72 6.12 11.87
CA ALA A 15 3.89 5.29 10.69
C ALA A 15 2.84 4.16 10.65
N ALA A 16 2.59 3.48 11.77
CA ALA A 16 1.58 2.44 11.88
C ALA A 16 0.17 2.98 11.57
N TYR A 17 -0.20 4.13 12.14
CA TYR A 17 -1.46 4.77 11.82
C TYR A 17 -1.56 5.16 10.35
N SER A 18 -0.49 5.69 9.77
CA SER A 18 -0.45 6.09 8.36
C SER A 18 -0.63 4.89 7.43
N VAL A 19 0.05 3.79 7.69
CA VAL A 19 -0.09 2.54 6.92
C VAL A 19 -1.51 2.00 7.03
N ILE A 20 -2.10 2.02 8.22
CA ILE A 20 -3.48 1.54 8.42
C ILE A 20 -4.48 2.44 7.72
N ALA A 21 -4.36 3.76 7.84
CA ALA A 21 -5.35 4.70 7.31
C ALA A 21 -5.24 4.95 5.80
N ASN A 22 -4.06 4.75 5.22
CA ASN A 22 -3.80 5.00 3.79
C ASN A 22 -3.61 3.70 3.02
N ASP A 23 -2.59 2.94 3.36
CA ASP A 23 -2.10 1.85 2.53
C ASP A 23 -2.95 0.58 2.67
N SER A 24 -3.38 0.24 3.90
CA SER A 24 -4.29 -0.89 4.11
C SER A 24 -5.62 -0.67 3.40
N VAL A 25 -6.10 0.58 3.34
CA VAL A 25 -7.33 0.90 2.61
C VAL A 25 -7.14 0.78 1.11
N GLN A 26 -5.98 1.15 0.55
CA GLN A 26 -5.68 0.96 -0.87
C GLN A 26 -5.64 -0.54 -1.24
N THR A 27 -5.19 -1.39 -0.33
CA THR A 27 -5.05 -2.83 -0.54
C THR A 27 -6.35 -3.59 -0.30
N LEU A 28 -7.03 -3.30 0.81
CA LEU A 28 -8.25 -4.01 1.24
C LEU A 28 -9.55 -3.32 0.80
N GLY A 29 -9.45 -2.10 0.24
CA GLY A 29 -10.62 -1.26 -0.04
C GLY A 29 -11.55 -1.84 -1.10
N THR A 30 -11.02 -2.50 -2.14
CA THR A 30 -11.80 -3.21 -3.16
C THR A 30 -12.63 -4.33 -2.56
N TRP A 31 -12.00 -5.12 -1.68
CA TRP A 31 -12.66 -6.21 -0.95
C TRP A 31 -13.70 -5.70 0.04
N MET A 32 -13.39 -4.65 0.80
CA MET A 32 -14.35 -3.98 1.68
C MET A 32 -15.56 -3.48 0.90
N ALA A 33 -15.34 -2.80 -0.22
CA ALA A 33 -16.39 -2.21 -1.05
C ALA A 33 -17.38 -3.24 -1.58
N SER A 34 -16.88 -4.41 -1.99
CA SER A 34 -17.71 -5.47 -2.59
C SER A 34 -18.37 -6.41 -1.58
N ASN A 35 -17.93 -6.39 -0.30
CA ASN A 35 -18.43 -7.29 0.74
C ASN A 35 -19.20 -6.58 1.88
N ASN A 36 -19.16 -5.27 2.01
CA ASN A 36 -19.72 -4.51 3.14
C ASN A 36 -21.21 -4.71 3.40
N GLU A 37 -21.98 -5.13 2.38
CA GLU A 37 -23.41 -5.41 2.52
C GLU A 37 -23.70 -6.87 2.94
N ARG A 38 -22.71 -7.76 2.86
CA ARG A 38 -22.87 -9.21 3.05
C ARG A 38 -22.13 -9.75 4.25
N VAL A 39 -21.02 -9.12 4.59
CA VAL A 39 -20.10 -9.59 5.63
C VAL A 39 -19.93 -8.50 6.68
N SER A 40 -19.98 -8.88 7.94
CA SER A 40 -19.77 -7.93 9.04
C SER A 40 -18.34 -7.38 9.00
N TYR A 41 -18.17 -6.14 9.44
CA TYR A 41 -16.84 -5.54 9.55
C TYR A 41 -15.93 -6.33 10.50
N THR A 42 -16.49 -6.97 11.53
CA THR A 42 -15.74 -7.81 12.47
C THR A 42 -15.19 -9.07 11.82
N THR A 43 -15.94 -9.71 10.92
CA THR A 43 -15.47 -10.87 10.16
C THR A 43 -14.35 -10.47 9.19
N MET A 44 -14.51 -9.34 8.50
CA MET A 44 -13.48 -8.83 7.59
C MET A 44 -12.21 -8.43 8.37
N TRP A 45 -12.37 -7.74 9.51
CA TRP A 45 -11.28 -7.43 10.41
C TRP A 45 -10.53 -8.68 10.89
N ALA A 46 -11.25 -9.69 11.35
CA ALA A 46 -10.64 -10.94 11.84
C ALA A 46 -9.83 -11.64 10.75
N ALA A 47 -10.37 -11.72 9.52
CA ALA A 47 -9.68 -12.32 8.39
C ALA A 47 -8.41 -11.52 7.99
N ALA A 48 -8.51 -10.19 7.87
CA ALA A 48 -7.37 -9.33 7.56
C ALA A 48 -6.30 -9.38 8.66
N SER A 49 -6.72 -9.43 9.93
CA SER A 49 -5.83 -9.56 11.08
C SER A 49 -5.12 -10.92 11.12
N ALA A 50 -5.79 -12.00 10.74
CA ALA A 50 -5.16 -13.32 10.65
C ALA A 50 -4.03 -13.35 9.62
N VAL A 51 -4.24 -12.76 8.44
CA VAL A 51 -3.20 -12.64 7.40
C VAL A 51 -2.06 -11.71 7.87
N LEU A 52 -2.38 -10.61 8.53
CA LEU A 52 -1.39 -9.69 9.09
C LEU A 52 -0.52 -10.38 10.14
N LEU A 53 -1.12 -11.07 11.09
CA LEU A 53 -0.39 -11.82 12.11
C LEU A 53 0.49 -12.87 11.48
N TRP A 54 -0.04 -13.64 10.53
CA TRP A 54 0.76 -14.59 9.77
C TRP A 54 1.97 -13.92 9.10
N ALA A 55 1.78 -12.80 8.43
CA ALA A 55 2.87 -12.08 7.75
C ALA A 55 3.93 -11.60 8.75
N LEU A 56 3.54 -10.95 9.86
CA LEU A 56 4.48 -10.45 10.86
C LEU A 56 5.26 -11.58 11.54
N TRP A 57 4.58 -12.63 11.97
CA TRP A 57 5.19 -13.74 12.70
C TRP A 57 6.05 -14.61 11.78
N TYR A 58 5.63 -14.84 10.55
CA TYR A 58 6.44 -15.54 9.56
C TYR A 58 7.71 -14.73 9.22
N GLY A 59 7.59 -13.42 8.95
CA GLY A 59 8.74 -12.55 8.72
C GLY A 59 9.72 -12.60 9.89
N TRP A 60 9.23 -12.42 11.12
CA TRP A 60 10.03 -12.51 12.33
C TRP A 60 10.76 -13.85 12.48
N TYR A 61 10.07 -14.96 12.26
CA TYR A 61 10.66 -16.29 12.35
C TYR A 61 11.68 -16.56 11.23
N ALA A 62 11.30 -16.28 9.98
CA ALA A 62 12.09 -16.62 8.81
C ALA A 62 13.33 -15.72 8.61
N TYR A 63 13.29 -14.50 9.14
CA TYR A 63 14.35 -13.50 8.99
C TYR A 63 15.03 -13.13 10.31
N GLY A 64 15.03 -14.04 11.29
CA GLY A 64 15.81 -13.90 12.53
C GLY A 64 15.43 -12.68 13.38
N GLY A 65 14.14 -12.35 13.48
CA GLY A 65 13.63 -11.20 14.23
C GLY A 65 13.30 -9.97 13.39
N ASP A 66 13.62 -9.98 12.08
CA ASP A 66 13.31 -8.89 11.17
C ASP A 66 11.94 -9.09 10.50
N ILE A 67 10.96 -8.25 10.88
CA ILE A 67 9.63 -8.26 10.25
C ILE A 67 9.60 -7.61 8.87
N SER A 68 10.68 -6.97 8.42
CA SER A 68 10.74 -6.29 7.13
C SER A 68 11.12 -7.20 5.95
N TYR A 69 11.27 -8.49 6.19
CA TYR A 69 11.69 -9.46 5.17
C TYR A 69 13.05 -9.13 4.53
N GLY A 70 14.01 -8.62 5.31
CA GLY A 70 15.33 -8.24 4.84
C GLY A 70 15.41 -6.91 4.10
N ARG A 71 14.29 -6.23 3.87
CA ARG A 71 14.24 -4.97 3.09
C ARG A 71 15.01 -3.83 3.75
N LEU A 72 15.03 -3.78 5.08
CA LEU A 72 15.79 -2.80 5.82
C LEU A 72 17.31 -3.01 5.74
N ASN A 73 17.79 -4.16 5.30
CA ASN A 73 19.22 -4.39 5.08
C ASN A 73 19.82 -3.48 3.98
N LYS A 74 18.96 -2.93 3.10
CA LYS A 74 19.38 -1.98 2.05
C LYS A 74 19.37 -0.52 2.54
N ILE A 75 18.81 -0.25 3.71
CA ILE A 75 18.73 1.08 4.31
C ILE A 75 19.75 1.16 5.45
N PRO A 76 20.68 2.14 5.44
CA PRO A 76 21.62 2.31 6.52
C PRO A 76 20.92 2.43 7.88
N PHE A 77 21.48 1.80 8.90
CA PHE A 77 20.96 1.99 10.25
C PHE A 77 21.28 3.43 10.69
N GLN A 78 20.27 4.11 11.21
CA GLN A 78 20.37 5.42 11.82
C GLN A 78 19.62 5.43 13.14
N GLU A 79 20.13 6.14 14.12
CA GLU A 79 19.37 6.40 15.34
C GLU A 79 18.15 7.24 15.00
N VAL A 80 16.99 6.82 15.51
CA VAL A 80 15.73 7.52 15.27
C VAL A 80 15.72 8.83 16.07
N GLN A 81 15.74 9.95 15.37
CA GLN A 81 15.66 11.29 15.90
C GLN A 81 14.26 11.88 15.65
N TRP A 82 13.96 13.01 16.30
CA TRP A 82 12.67 13.69 16.20
C TRP A 82 12.26 14.03 14.75
N TYR A 83 13.20 14.41 13.91
CA TYR A 83 12.94 14.78 12.52
C TYR A 83 12.54 13.58 11.64
N HIS A 84 12.91 12.36 11.99
CA HIS A 84 12.41 11.16 11.29
C HIS A 84 10.90 10.99 11.47
N ALA A 85 10.34 11.42 12.60
CA ALA A 85 8.89 11.37 12.85
C ALA A 85 8.10 12.43 12.04
N LEU A 86 8.75 13.44 11.45
CA LEU A 86 8.12 14.42 10.57
C LEU A 86 7.51 13.73 9.33
N ALA A 87 8.21 12.74 8.77
CA ALA A 87 7.79 12.05 7.57
C ALA A 87 6.40 11.39 7.73
N PRO A 88 6.15 10.49 8.67
CA PRO A 88 4.81 9.93 8.87
C PRO A 88 3.81 10.97 9.37
N GLY A 89 4.23 12.03 10.08
CA GLY A 89 3.36 13.14 10.47
C GLY A 89 2.79 13.91 9.26
N ILE A 90 3.64 14.24 8.29
CA ILE A 90 3.24 14.90 7.04
C ILE A 90 2.39 13.95 6.19
N LEU A 91 2.71 12.66 6.14
CA LEU A 91 1.88 11.66 5.49
C LEU A 91 0.44 11.70 5.99
N LEU A 92 0.25 11.76 7.30
CA LEU A 92 -1.09 11.87 7.91
C LEU A 92 -1.84 13.12 7.45
N LEU A 93 -1.17 14.26 7.38
CA LEU A 93 -1.79 15.51 6.91
C LEU A 93 -2.21 15.39 5.45
N LEU A 94 -1.35 14.88 4.57
CA LEU A 94 -1.64 14.68 3.15
C LEU A 94 -2.79 13.67 2.93
N THR A 95 -2.80 12.59 3.71
CA THR A 95 -3.88 11.60 3.67
C THR A 95 -5.22 12.20 4.09
N ARG A 96 -5.23 13.08 5.11
CA ARG A 96 -6.46 13.77 5.55
C ARG A 96 -7.05 14.68 4.51
N VAL A 97 -6.24 15.25 3.61
CA VAL A 97 -6.74 16.08 2.48
C VAL A 97 -6.99 15.25 1.21
N GLY A 98 -6.88 13.91 1.30
CA GLY A 98 -7.20 13.01 0.19
C GLY A 98 -6.15 12.96 -0.91
N VAL A 99 -4.89 13.23 -0.58
CA VAL A 99 -3.74 13.03 -1.47
C VAL A 99 -3.15 11.65 -1.21
N PRO A 100 -3.22 10.70 -2.15
CA PRO A 100 -2.55 9.42 -2.01
C PRO A 100 -1.04 9.64 -2.09
N VAL A 101 -0.34 9.27 -1.04
CA VAL A 101 1.12 9.43 -0.92
C VAL A 101 1.76 8.07 -0.79
N SER A 102 2.94 7.91 -1.34
CA SER A 102 3.75 6.72 -1.11
C SER A 102 4.40 6.78 0.28
N THR A 103 3.96 5.90 1.16
CA THR A 103 4.54 5.75 2.50
C THR A 103 6.01 5.39 2.41
N SER A 104 6.38 4.46 1.50
CA SER A 104 7.78 4.08 1.31
C SER A 104 8.67 5.26 0.93
N PHE A 105 8.22 6.13 -0.02
CA PHE A 105 8.99 7.32 -0.34
C PHE A 105 9.08 8.29 0.82
N LEU A 106 7.96 8.57 1.47
CA LEU A 106 7.94 9.60 2.49
C LEU A 106 8.71 9.19 3.74
N VAL A 107 8.52 7.95 4.19
CA VAL A 107 9.14 7.47 5.43
C VAL A 107 10.56 6.96 5.21
N LEU A 108 10.74 6.02 4.28
CA LEU A 108 12.04 5.38 4.12
C LEU A 108 13.10 6.32 3.52
N SER A 109 12.67 7.32 2.73
CA SER A 109 13.63 8.30 2.19
C SER A 109 14.29 9.16 3.27
N ALA A 110 13.64 9.35 4.43
CA ALA A 110 14.26 10.04 5.57
C ALA A 110 15.45 9.28 6.18
N PHE A 111 15.51 7.96 5.97
CA PHE A 111 16.57 7.07 6.43
C PHE A 111 17.48 6.60 5.30
N ALA A 112 17.09 6.77 4.04
CA ALA A 112 17.80 6.22 2.89
C ALA A 112 19.01 7.09 2.51
N SER A 113 20.09 6.44 2.05
CA SER A 113 21.15 7.16 1.33
C SER A 113 20.64 7.60 -0.04
N SER A 114 21.30 8.60 -0.66
CA SER A 114 20.97 9.09 -1.99
C SER A 114 20.92 7.96 -3.05
N PHE A 115 21.84 7.03 -2.96
CA PHE A 115 21.87 5.83 -3.85
C PHE A 115 20.64 4.96 -3.67
N VAL A 116 20.23 4.67 -2.44
CA VAL A 116 19.03 3.85 -2.17
C VAL A 116 17.77 4.59 -2.62
N LEU A 117 17.69 5.91 -2.37
CA LEU A 117 16.57 6.74 -2.83
C LEU A 117 16.41 6.73 -4.35
N GLU A 118 17.53 6.86 -5.10
CA GLU A 118 17.51 6.75 -6.56
C GLU A 118 16.97 5.39 -7.02
N LYS A 119 17.44 4.29 -6.41
CA LYS A 119 16.96 2.94 -6.74
C LYS A 119 15.48 2.74 -6.40
N MET A 120 15.03 3.27 -5.27
CA MET A 120 13.61 3.26 -4.89
C MET A 120 12.76 4.02 -5.91
N LEU A 121 13.22 5.20 -6.37
CA LEU A 121 12.53 6.00 -7.37
C LEU A 121 12.43 5.26 -8.71
N MET A 122 13.55 4.76 -9.22
CA MET A 122 13.60 4.00 -10.46
C MET A 122 12.70 2.76 -10.43
N LYS A 123 12.76 1.99 -9.35
CA LYS A 123 11.89 0.81 -9.18
C LYS A 123 10.41 1.18 -9.12
N SER A 124 10.06 2.31 -8.52
CA SER A 124 8.67 2.77 -8.43
C SER A 124 8.13 3.30 -9.76
N ILE A 125 8.95 4.03 -10.53
CA ILE A 125 8.60 4.45 -11.91
C ILE A 125 8.39 3.22 -12.79
N MET A 126 9.30 2.25 -12.72
CA MET A 126 9.18 0.99 -13.43
C MET A 126 7.94 0.21 -12.98
N GLY A 127 7.66 0.19 -11.66
CA GLY A 127 6.46 -0.43 -11.09
C GLY A 127 5.17 0.16 -11.65
N TYR A 128 5.09 1.49 -11.73
CA TYR A 128 3.97 2.18 -12.36
C TYR A 128 3.82 1.80 -13.84
N ALA A 129 4.89 1.90 -14.61
CA ALA A 129 4.86 1.65 -16.06
C ALA A 129 4.52 0.19 -16.39
N VAL A 130 5.14 -0.77 -15.69
CA VAL A 130 4.88 -2.21 -15.89
C VAL A 130 3.45 -2.55 -15.49
N ALA A 131 2.98 -2.07 -14.33
CA ALA A 131 1.62 -2.32 -13.87
C ALA A 131 0.57 -1.72 -14.83
N ALA A 132 0.81 -0.50 -15.34
CA ALA A 132 -0.09 0.13 -16.31
C ALA A 132 -0.14 -0.64 -17.63
N THR A 133 1.01 -1.03 -18.17
CA THR A 133 1.09 -1.79 -19.42
C THR A 133 0.48 -3.18 -19.27
N PHE A 134 0.80 -3.87 -18.19
CA PHE A 134 0.25 -5.19 -17.87
C PHE A 134 -1.28 -5.13 -17.73
N ALA A 135 -1.77 -4.19 -16.95
CA ALA A 135 -3.21 -4.02 -16.76
C ALA A 135 -3.91 -3.67 -18.09
N TYR A 136 -3.33 -2.77 -18.89
CA TYR A 136 -3.87 -2.44 -20.21
C TYR A 136 -4.00 -3.69 -21.08
N ALA A 137 -2.95 -4.49 -21.19
CA ALA A 137 -2.94 -5.71 -22.01
C ALA A 137 -3.96 -6.74 -21.50
N VAL A 138 -3.98 -6.99 -20.18
CA VAL A 138 -4.89 -7.97 -19.58
C VAL A 138 -6.35 -7.53 -19.74
N TRP A 139 -6.70 -6.29 -19.40
CA TRP A 139 -8.08 -5.81 -19.54
C TRP A 139 -8.51 -5.70 -20.99
N TRP A 140 -7.61 -5.37 -21.91
CA TRP A 140 -7.90 -5.42 -23.34
C TRP A 140 -8.28 -6.83 -23.81
N LEU A 141 -7.60 -7.87 -23.31
CA LEU A 141 -7.92 -9.27 -23.59
C LEU A 141 -9.24 -9.72 -22.92
N ILE A 142 -9.38 -9.41 -21.62
CA ILE A 142 -10.51 -9.87 -20.81
C ILE A 142 -11.80 -9.16 -21.22
N SER A 143 -11.78 -7.89 -21.60
CA SER A 143 -12.95 -7.12 -21.97
C SER A 143 -13.71 -7.71 -23.18
N LYS A 144 -13.07 -8.57 -23.96
CA LYS A 144 -13.72 -9.31 -25.04
C LYS A 144 -14.70 -10.36 -24.53
N TRP A 145 -14.40 -10.94 -23.38
CA TRP A 145 -15.11 -12.10 -22.84
C TRP A 145 -15.90 -11.78 -21.57
N LEU A 146 -15.52 -10.74 -20.88
CA LEU A 146 -15.95 -10.45 -19.53
C LEU A 146 -16.33 -8.98 -19.38
N ASP A 147 -17.64 -8.68 -19.32
CA ASP A 147 -18.10 -7.35 -18.91
C ASP A 147 -18.11 -7.27 -17.37
N GLU A 148 -17.03 -6.78 -16.79
CA GLU A 148 -16.88 -6.65 -15.34
C GLU A 148 -17.83 -5.62 -14.69
N ALA A 149 -18.46 -4.76 -15.50
CA ALA A 149 -19.46 -3.81 -15.05
C ALA A 149 -20.87 -4.41 -14.93
N LYS A 150 -21.06 -5.66 -15.38
CA LYS A 150 -22.34 -6.36 -15.22
C LYS A 150 -22.39 -7.11 -13.90
N PRO A 151 -23.54 -7.13 -13.23
CA PRO A 151 -23.78 -8.03 -12.09
C PRO A 151 -23.43 -9.46 -12.46
N VAL A 152 -22.83 -10.19 -11.52
CA VAL A 152 -22.57 -11.62 -11.69
C VAL A 152 -23.86 -12.37 -11.46
N GLU A 153 -24.15 -13.34 -12.32
CA GLU A 153 -25.25 -14.26 -12.13
C GLU A 153 -25.12 -14.96 -10.75
N GLU A 154 -26.22 -15.12 -10.04
CA GLU A 154 -26.22 -15.65 -8.66
C GLU A 154 -25.55 -17.03 -8.58
N SER A 155 -25.69 -17.87 -9.61
CA SER A 155 -25.06 -19.18 -9.73
C SER A 155 -23.52 -19.15 -9.65
N HIS A 156 -22.89 -18.09 -10.18
CA HIS A 156 -21.44 -17.92 -10.21
C HIS A 156 -20.91 -16.98 -9.11
N LYS A 157 -21.80 -16.26 -8.44
CA LYS A 157 -21.45 -15.24 -7.45
C LYS A 157 -20.65 -15.78 -6.27
N VAL A 158 -21.02 -16.97 -5.79
CA VAL A 158 -20.32 -17.63 -4.67
C VAL A 158 -18.88 -17.93 -5.02
N TRP A 159 -18.61 -18.37 -6.24
CA TRP A 159 -17.24 -18.65 -6.70
C TRP A 159 -16.40 -17.38 -6.82
N TRP A 160 -16.97 -16.29 -7.32
CA TRP A 160 -16.27 -15.00 -7.38
C TRP A 160 -15.97 -14.44 -6.00
N ILE A 161 -16.89 -14.60 -5.03
CA ILE A 161 -16.65 -14.20 -3.65
C ILE A 161 -15.50 -15.01 -3.05
N ARG A 162 -15.51 -16.34 -3.19
CA ARG A 162 -14.43 -17.20 -2.70
C ARG A 162 -13.08 -16.84 -3.35
N ALA A 163 -13.07 -16.67 -4.65
CA ALA A 163 -11.88 -16.26 -5.39
C ALA A 163 -11.36 -14.91 -4.88
N GLN A 164 -12.24 -13.94 -4.62
CA GLN A 164 -11.85 -12.65 -4.08
C GLN A 164 -11.20 -12.78 -2.70
N TRP A 165 -11.75 -13.55 -1.79
CA TRP A 165 -11.16 -13.76 -0.47
C TRP A 165 -9.74 -14.32 -0.57
N VAL A 166 -9.52 -15.25 -1.48
CA VAL A 166 -8.20 -15.84 -1.74
C VAL A 166 -7.24 -14.81 -2.34
N THR A 167 -7.68 -14.13 -3.41
CA THR A 167 -6.82 -13.13 -4.09
C THR A 167 -6.48 -11.94 -3.20
N THR A 168 -7.46 -11.45 -2.42
CA THR A 168 -7.23 -10.39 -1.43
C THR A 168 -6.30 -10.84 -0.32
N GLY A 169 -6.42 -12.09 0.17
CA GLY A 169 -5.52 -12.65 1.17
C GLY A 169 -4.07 -12.70 0.67
N PHE A 170 -3.83 -13.17 -0.55
CA PHE A 170 -2.50 -13.17 -1.17
C PHE A 170 -1.99 -11.75 -1.43
N LEU A 171 -2.84 -10.86 -1.91
CA LEU A 171 -2.48 -9.46 -2.11
C LEU A 171 -2.08 -8.81 -0.78
N TRP A 172 -2.86 -9.00 0.28
CA TRP A 172 -2.61 -8.42 1.59
C TRP A 172 -1.31 -8.94 2.21
N TRP A 173 -1.07 -10.25 2.14
CA TRP A 173 0.19 -10.84 2.59
C TRP A 173 1.39 -10.30 1.80
N THR A 174 1.30 -10.26 0.46
CA THR A 174 2.39 -9.75 -0.38
C THR A 174 2.65 -8.28 -0.12
N TRP A 175 1.58 -7.49 0.02
CA TRP A 175 1.68 -6.09 0.36
C TRP A 175 2.39 -5.88 1.71
N LEU A 176 1.97 -6.60 2.76
CA LEU A 176 2.62 -6.54 4.07
C LEU A 176 4.11 -6.84 3.99
N SER A 177 4.49 -7.87 3.23
CA SER A 177 5.91 -8.22 3.04
C SER A 177 6.73 -7.13 2.31
N HIS A 178 6.06 -6.19 1.64
CA HIS A 178 6.70 -5.00 1.05
C HIS A 178 6.76 -3.83 2.03
N ASP A 179 5.66 -3.52 2.67
CA ASP A 179 5.44 -2.21 3.29
C ASP A 179 5.58 -2.20 4.82
N VAL A 180 5.71 -3.37 5.47
CA VAL A 180 6.04 -3.43 6.90
C VAL A 180 7.40 -2.75 7.19
N ALA A 181 8.32 -2.72 6.24
CA ALA A 181 9.57 -1.98 6.33
C ALA A 181 9.36 -0.48 6.67
N ASN A 182 8.27 0.13 6.20
CA ASN A 182 7.92 1.53 6.46
C ASN A 182 7.67 1.83 7.94
N ILE A 183 7.39 0.80 8.72
CA ILE A 183 7.10 0.89 10.14
C ILE A 183 8.28 0.34 10.94
N ALA A 184 8.83 -0.79 10.48
CA ALA A 184 9.95 -1.46 11.11
C ALA A 184 11.22 -0.59 11.15
N VAL A 185 11.35 0.41 10.27
CA VAL A 185 12.48 1.34 10.25
C VAL A 185 12.62 2.18 11.55
N PHE A 186 11.51 2.36 12.29
CA PHE A 186 11.49 3.04 13.59
C PHE A 186 11.79 2.11 14.78
N LEU A 187 11.93 0.81 14.53
CA LEU A 187 12.08 -0.20 15.55
C LEU A 187 13.50 -0.80 15.51
N PRO A 188 13.91 -1.54 16.55
CA PRO A 188 15.12 -2.35 16.48
C PRO A 188 15.07 -3.30 15.27
N ARG A 189 16.20 -3.50 14.60
CA ARG A 189 16.29 -4.36 13.41
C ARG A 189 15.88 -5.81 13.68
N THR A 190 16.15 -6.28 14.89
CA THR A 190 15.72 -7.58 15.39
C THR A 190 14.78 -7.38 16.56
N LEU A 191 13.56 -7.84 16.41
CA LEU A 191 12.54 -7.70 17.45
C LEU A 191 12.60 -8.84 18.44
N THR A 192 12.46 -8.50 19.72
CA THR A 192 12.17 -9.45 20.78
C THR A 192 10.70 -9.90 20.68
N LEU A 193 10.37 -11.03 21.30
CA LEU A 193 9.01 -11.59 21.25
C LEU A 193 7.96 -10.64 21.84
N ASP A 194 8.29 -9.97 22.94
CA ASP A 194 7.44 -8.99 23.60
C ASP A 194 7.13 -7.77 22.69
N LEU A 195 8.14 -7.27 21.97
CA LEU A 195 7.93 -6.21 20.97
C LEU A 195 7.08 -6.70 19.80
N LEU A 196 7.28 -7.92 19.30
CA LEU A 196 6.45 -8.50 18.25
C LEU A 196 4.98 -8.58 18.66
N ILE A 197 4.71 -9.03 19.89
CA ILE A 197 3.35 -9.10 20.44
C ILE A 197 2.74 -7.71 20.54
N MET A 198 3.48 -6.72 21.06
CA MET A 198 3.02 -5.34 21.18
C MET A 198 2.69 -4.74 19.80
N ILE A 199 3.57 -4.89 18.83
CA ILE A 199 3.37 -4.43 17.44
C ILE A 199 2.14 -5.08 16.82
N SER A 200 2.02 -6.42 16.98
CA SER A 200 0.88 -7.18 16.51
C SER A 200 -0.44 -6.65 17.09
N ALA A 201 -0.47 -6.34 18.39
CA ALA A 201 -1.65 -5.78 19.05
C ALA A 201 -2.01 -4.38 18.52
N VAL A 202 -1.02 -3.51 18.31
CA VAL A 202 -1.24 -2.16 17.75
C VAL A 202 -1.85 -2.25 16.36
N PHE A 203 -1.35 -3.15 15.51
CA PHE A 203 -1.89 -3.33 14.16
C PHE A 203 -3.28 -3.93 14.14
N VAL A 204 -3.52 -4.98 14.93
CA VAL A 204 -4.85 -5.63 15.01
C VAL A 204 -5.89 -4.63 15.51
N PHE A 205 -5.55 -3.81 16.52
CA PHE A 205 -6.43 -2.75 17.01
C PHE A 205 -6.66 -1.65 15.96
N GLY A 206 -5.61 -1.21 15.28
CA GLY A 206 -5.71 -0.21 14.22
C GLY A 206 -6.56 -0.69 13.04
N LEU A 207 -6.41 -1.95 12.62
CA LEU A 207 -7.28 -2.56 11.60
C LEU A 207 -8.73 -2.63 12.07
N TYR A 208 -8.98 -2.95 13.36
CA TYR A 208 -10.35 -2.92 13.90
C TYR A 208 -10.99 -1.57 13.70
N TRP A 209 -10.27 -0.50 14.03
CA TRP A 209 -10.74 0.86 13.85
C TRP A 209 -11.00 1.20 12.39
N MET A 210 -10.07 0.86 11.51
CA MET A 210 -10.19 1.08 10.07
C MET A 210 -11.43 0.40 9.48
N PHE A 211 -11.67 -0.88 9.82
CA PHE A 211 -12.85 -1.61 9.35
C PHE A 211 -14.15 -1.05 9.94
N ARG A 212 -14.15 -0.63 11.20
CA ARG A 212 -15.29 0.02 11.86
C ARG A 212 -15.67 1.34 11.17
N GLU A 213 -14.68 2.15 10.80
CA GLU A 213 -14.84 3.41 10.06
C GLU A 213 -15.02 3.20 8.54
N LYS A 214 -15.14 1.95 8.09
CA LYS A 214 -15.29 1.57 6.67
C LYS A 214 -14.21 2.18 5.77
N GLY A 215 -12.97 2.26 6.22
CA GLY A 215 -11.82 2.79 5.49
C GLY A 215 -11.77 4.32 5.36
N GLY A 216 -12.70 5.05 5.95
CA GLY A 216 -12.67 6.51 6.04
C GLY A 216 -12.62 7.24 4.68
N ARG A 217 -11.88 8.34 4.61
CA ARG A 217 -11.82 9.20 3.42
C ARG A 217 -11.12 8.56 2.21
N ILE A 218 -10.11 7.74 2.45
CA ILE A 218 -9.37 7.07 1.36
C ILE A 218 -10.28 6.06 0.66
N GLN A 219 -11.16 5.37 1.39
CA GLN A 219 -12.13 4.46 0.81
C GLN A 219 -13.09 5.15 -0.17
N ASN A 220 -13.52 6.38 0.14
CA ASN A 220 -14.37 7.16 -0.77
C ASN A 220 -13.67 7.41 -2.12
N ILE A 221 -12.36 7.67 -2.11
CA ILE A 221 -11.58 7.87 -3.34
C ILE A 221 -11.56 6.59 -4.18
N ILE A 222 -11.46 5.42 -3.54
CA ILE A 222 -11.49 4.11 -4.21
C ILE A 222 -12.88 3.84 -4.79
N LEU A 223 -13.94 4.14 -4.02
CA LEU A 223 -15.33 3.91 -4.43
C LEU A 223 -15.77 4.81 -5.59
N GLU A 224 -15.36 6.07 -5.58
CA GLU A 224 -15.76 7.05 -6.61
C GLU A 224 -15.16 6.75 -7.99
N LYS A 225 -13.97 6.16 -8.02
CA LYS A 225 -13.19 6.01 -9.26
C LYS A 225 -13.40 4.69 -9.97
N HIS A 226 -13.77 3.66 -9.26
CA HIS A 226 -13.72 2.29 -9.79
C HIS A 226 -15.03 1.56 -9.50
N ASN A 227 -15.55 0.82 -10.47
CA ASN A 227 -16.69 -0.09 -10.30
C ASN A 227 -16.36 -1.26 -9.34
N THR A 228 -15.64 -0.96 -8.26
CA THR A 228 -15.17 -1.93 -7.26
C THR A 228 -16.29 -2.54 -6.43
N ARG A 229 -17.52 -2.03 -6.59
CA ARG A 229 -18.73 -2.61 -5.97
C ARG A 229 -19.07 -4.01 -6.54
N TYR A 230 -18.63 -4.29 -7.76
CA TYR A 230 -18.84 -5.59 -8.37
C TYR A 230 -17.73 -6.57 -7.97
N VAL A 231 -18.11 -7.67 -7.35
CA VAL A 231 -17.18 -8.67 -6.82
C VAL A 231 -16.19 -9.18 -7.87
N ARG A 232 -16.62 -9.33 -9.12
CA ARG A 232 -15.76 -9.75 -10.24
C ARG A 232 -14.66 -8.74 -10.52
N SER A 233 -15.02 -7.46 -10.64
CA SER A 233 -14.05 -6.39 -10.87
C SER A 233 -13.05 -6.30 -9.73
N ALA A 234 -13.51 -6.35 -8.50
CA ALA A 234 -12.69 -6.33 -7.31
C ALA A 234 -11.72 -7.54 -7.28
N THR A 235 -12.21 -8.75 -7.55
CA THR A 235 -11.36 -9.96 -7.61
C THR A 235 -10.24 -9.84 -8.63
N LEU A 236 -10.52 -9.31 -9.82
CA LEU A 236 -9.53 -9.16 -10.88
C LEU A 236 -8.49 -8.08 -10.52
N ILE A 237 -8.93 -6.95 -9.94
CA ILE A 237 -8.01 -5.91 -9.47
C ILE A 237 -7.08 -6.49 -8.41
N ASP A 238 -7.62 -7.18 -7.40
CA ASP A 238 -6.83 -7.78 -6.32
C ASP A 238 -5.84 -8.82 -6.85
N LEU A 239 -6.29 -9.69 -7.78
CA LEU A 239 -5.43 -10.69 -8.41
C LEU A 239 -4.26 -10.06 -9.17
N PHE A 240 -4.53 -9.08 -10.04
CA PHE A 240 -3.49 -8.49 -10.86
C PHE A 240 -2.59 -7.56 -10.08
N TYR A 241 -3.09 -6.91 -9.04
CA TYR A 241 -2.27 -6.15 -8.12
C TYR A 241 -1.33 -7.09 -7.34
N PHE A 242 -1.84 -8.23 -6.86
CA PHE A 242 -1.02 -9.28 -6.25
C PHE A 242 0.11 -9.74 -7.20
N VAL A 243 -0.23 -10.08 -8.45
CA VAL A 243 0.76 -10.55 -9.44
C VAL A 243 1.86 -9.51 -9.68
N CYS A 244 1.49 -8.23 -9.82
CA CYS A 244 2.45 -7.14 -9.98
C CYS A 244 3.36 -7.00 -8.75
N LEU A 245 2.79 -6.98 -7.54
CA LEU A 245 3.58 -6.84 -6.31
C LEU A 245 4.49 -8.04 -6.09
N TYR A 246 3.99 -9.26 -6.34
CA TYR A 246 4.77 -10.47 -6.21
C TYR A 246 5.97 -10.47 -7.17
N PHE A 247 5.77 -10.09 -8.44
CA PHE A 247 6.85 -9.93 -9.40
C PHE A 247 7.92 -8.96 -8.92
N PHE A 248 7.53 -7.78 -8.41
CA PHE A 248 8.49 -6.81 -7.91
C PHE A 248 9.14 -7.21 -6.59
N LYS A 249 8.48 -8.06 -5.79
CA LYS A 249 9.08 -8.65 -4.59
C LYS A 249 10.25 -9.57 -4.95
N GLU A 250 10.05 -10.45 -5.93
CA GLU A 250 11.07 -11.42 -6.36
C GLU A 250 12.21 -10.76 -7.15
N LEU A 251 12.01 -9.57 -7.71
CA LEU A 251 13.03 -8.87 -8.50
C LEU A 251 14.25 -8.46 -7.66
N ASN A 252 14.02 -7.90 -6.49
CA ASN A 252 15.06 -7.52 -5.50
C ASN A 252 14.41 -7.01 -4.19
N ASP A 253 15.23 -6.87 -3.13
CA ASP A 253 14.79 -6.42 -1.79
C ASP A 253 14.71 -4.89 -1.64
N ILE A 254 14.94 -4.10 -2.70
CA ILE A 254 14.88 -2.66 -2.63
C ILE A 254 13.42 -2.23 -2.43
N PRO A 255 13.11 -1.44 -1.41
CA PRO A 255 11.77 -0.89 -1.20
C PRO A 255 11.29 -0.11 -2.41
N MET A 256 9.99 -0.13 -2.66
CA MET A 256 9.36 0.61 -3.74
C MET A 256 7.99 1.14 -3.31
N SER A 257 7.41 2.02 -4.10
CA SER A 257 6.05 2.50 -3.88
C SER A 257 5.00 1.51 -4.39
N THR A 258 4.34 0.84 -3.50
CA THR A 258 3.16 0.00 -3.80
C THR A 258 1.98 0.85 -4.30
N THR A 259 1.82 2.07 -3.78
CA THR A 259 0.86 3.05 -4.28
C THR A 259 1.04 3.34 -5.78
N TRP A 260 2.29 3.47 -6.26
CA TRP A 260 2.55 3.73 -7.68
C TRP A 260 2.17 2.54 -8.55
N VAL A 261 2.43 1.32 -8.09
CA VAL A 261 1.98 0.09 -8.78
C VAL A 261 0.46 0.05 -8.86
N PHE A 262 -0.23 0.35 -7.76
CA PHE A 262 -1.69 0.36 -7.72
C PHE A 262 -2.29 1.42 -8.67
N VAL A 263 -1.79 2.64 -8.63
CA VAL A 263 -2.27 3.71 -9.52
C VAL A 263 -1.97 3.40 -10.98
N GLY A 264 -0.81 2.80 -11.28
CA GLY A 264 -0.46 2.33 -12.63
C GLY A 264 -1.42 1.26 -13.12
N LEU A 265 -1.71 0.26 -12.30
CA LEU A 265 -2.67 -0.82 -12.61
C LEU A 265 -4.07 -0.23 -12.94
N LEU A 266 -4.55 0.69 -12.13
CA LEU A 266 -5.86 1.31 -12.34
C LEU A 266 -5.88 2.19 -13.60
N ALA A 267 -4.79 2.92 -13.87
CA ALA A 267 -4.65 3.73 -15.08
C ALA A 267 -4.69 2.87 -16.34
N GLY A 268 -3.93 1.76 -16.38
CA GLY A 268 -3.92 0.82 -17.49
C GLY A 268 -5.29 0.18 -17.72
N ARG A 269 -5.96 -0.23 -16.63
CA ARG A 269 -7.33 -0.74 -16.67
C ARG A 269 -8.32 0.24 -17.28
N GLU A 270 -8.36 1.47 -16.78
CA GLU A 270 -9.29 2.50 -17.27
C GLU A 270 -9.06 2.83 -18.76
N LEU A 271 -7.78 2.89 -19.17
CA LEU A 271 -7.42 3.10 -20.58
C LEU A 271 -7.88 1.93 -21.45
N ALA A 272 -7.69 0.69 -21.02
CA ALA A 272 -8.15 -0.49 -21.76
C ALA A 272 -9.67 -0.51 -21.93
N ILE A 273 -10.42 -0.25 -20.85
CA ILE A 273 -11.88 -0.19 -20.89
C ILE A 273 -12.34 0.91 -21.85
N ALA A 274 -11.71 2.08 -21.83
CA ALA A 274 -12.08 3.20 -22.69
C ALA A 274 -11.79 2.90 -24.17
N THR A 275 -10.64 2.31 -24.47
CA THR A 275 -10.22 2.03 -25.85
C THR A 275 -10.99 0.86 -26.45
N PHE A 276 -11.31 -0.16 -25.66
CA PHE A 276 -11.93 -1.38 -26.16
C PHE A 276 -13.47 -1.31 -26.19
N THR A 277 -14.10 -0.82 -25.11
CA THR A 277 -15.57 -0.86 -25.02
C THR A 277 -16.26 0.31 -25.73
N GLY A 278 -15.55 1.40 -26.00
CA GLY A 278 -16.11 2.65 -26.51
C GLY A 278 -17.13 3.31 -25.55
N LYS A 279 -17.41 2.67 -24.39
CA LYS A 279 -18.39 3.16 -23.41
C LYS A 279 -17.95 4.46 -22.74
N LYS A 280 -16.64 4.70 -22.64
CA LYS A 280 -16.06 5.99 -22.22
C LYS A 280 -15.24 6.54 -23.39
N LYS A 281 -15.45 7.81 -23.73
CA LYS A 281 -14.56 8.45 -24.70
C LYS A 281 -13.14 8.48 -24.14
N THR A 282 -12.17 7.94 -24.86
CA THR A 282 -10.74 7.89 -24.43
C THR A 282 -10.27 9.26 -23.94
N LYS A 283 -10.72 10.35 -24.59
CA LYS A 283 -10.45 11.73 -24.16
C LYS A 283 -10.93 12.07 -22.75
N SER A 284 -11.91 11.38 -22.19
CA SER A 284 -12.39 11.63 -20.82
C SER A 284 -11.58 10.89 -19.75
N VAL A 285 -10.82 9.86 -20.13
CA VAL A 285 -9.99 9.06 -19.21
C VAL A 285 -8.64 9.71 -18.97
N PHE A 286 -8.07 10.39 -19.97
CA PHE A 286 -6.78 11.08 -19.82
C PHE A 286 -6.75 12.10 -18.67
N PRO A 287 -7.76 12.98 -18.48
CA PRO A 287 -7.79 13.89 -17.35
C PRO A 287 -7.85 13.16 -15.99
N LEU A 288 -8.55 12.02 -15.91
CA LEU A 288 -8.64 11.22 -14.70
C LEU A 288 -7.28 10.62 -14.33
N VAL A 289 -6.64 9.94 -15.28
CA VAL A 289 -5.30 9.36 -15.12
C VAL A 289 -4.27 10.47 -14.84
N GLY A 290 -4.34 11.60 -15.55
CA GLY A 290 -3.47 12.74 -15.34
C GLY A 290 -3.61 13.35 -13.95
N LYS A 291 -4.84 13.45 -13.42
CA LYS A 291 -5.10 13.95 -12.07
C LYS A 291 -4.48 13.02 -11.00
N ASP A 292 -4.58 11.72 -11.19
CA ASP A 292 -3.99 10.76 -10.25
C ASP A 292 -2.47 10.79 -10.31
N PHE A 293 -1.90 10.89 -11.52
CA PHE A 293 -0.46 11.07 -11.70
C PHE A 293 0.04 12.37 -11.04
N MET A 294 -0.67 13.49 -11.23
CA MET A 294 -0.31 14.75 -10.57
C MET A 294 -0.37 14.66 -9.04
N LYS A 295 -1.34 13.96 -8.48
CA LYS A 295 -1.39 13.73 -7.03
C LYS A 295 -0.18 12.91 -6.53
N MET A 296 0.25 11.91 -7.30
CA MET A 296 1.48 11.18 -6.98
C MET A 296 2.71 12.08 -7.03
N MET A 297 2.79 12.99 -8.01
CA MET A 297 3.90 13.95 -8.11
C MET A 297 3.92 14.93 -6.94
N VAL A 298 2.77 15.38 -6.43
CA VAL A 298 2.69 16.17 -5.19
C VAL A 298 3.24 15.38 -4.01
N GLY A 299 2.86 14.11 -3.87
CA GLY A 299 3.39 13.23 -2.82
C GLY A 299 4.91 13.02 -2.93
N LEU A 300 5.42 12.83 -4.15
CA LEU A 300 6.87 12.73 -4.41
C LEU A 300 7.60 14.04 -4.06
N GLY A 301 7.04 15.19 -4.47
CA GLY A 301 7.59 16.50 -4.13
C GLY A 301 7.68 16.73 -2.63
N ALA A 302 6.65 16.35 -1.88
CA ALA A 302 6.67 16.39 -0.43
C ALA A 302 7.77 15.50 0.16
N SER A 303 7.93 14.27 -0.36
CA SER A 303 8.98 13.34 0.08
C SER A 303 10.38 13.91 -0.17
N VAL A 304 10.63 14.42 -1.37
CA VAL A 304 11.91 15.07 -1.73
C VAL A 304 12.16 16.29 -0.84
N GLY A 305 11.14 17.12 -0.60
CA GLY A 305 11.23 18.29 0.27
C GLY A 305 11.64 17.93 1.70
N ILE A 306 11.10 16.83 2.25
CA ILE A 306 11.48 16.37 3.59
C ILE A 306 12.93 15.87 3.62
N VAL A 307 13.35 15.11 2.61
CA VAL A 307 14.72 14.62 2.52
C VAL A 307 15.70 15.79 2.46
N LEU A 308 15.41 16.78 1.63
CA LEU A 308 16.24 17.99 1.54
C LEU A 308 16.27 18.76 2.87
N LEU A 309 15.13 18.91 3.52
CA LEU A 309 15.05 19.56 4.84
C LEU A 309 15.91 18.83 5.87
N ILE A 310 15.79 17.50 5.96
CA ILE A 310 16.56 16.70 6.92
C ILE A 310 18.05 16.78 6.61
N HIS A 311 18.46 16.46 5.40
CA HIS A 311 19.88 16.29 5.07
C HIS A 311 20.62 17.59 4.78
N MET A 312 19.95 18.65 4.34
CA MET A 312 20.63 19.92 4.02
C MET A 312 20.45 20.99 5.10
N VAL A 313 19.43 20.89 5.95
CA VAL A 313 19.13 21.91 6.95
C VAL A 313 19.28 21.37 8.38
N ILE A 314 18.56 20.30 8.71
CA ILE A 314 18.49 19.84 10.11
C ILE A 314 19.80 19.20 10.53
N VAL A 315 20.25 18.17 9.82
CA VAL A 315 21.46 17.41 10.20
C VAL A 315 22.72 18.28 10.19
N PRO A 316 23.01 19.11 9.16
CA PRO A 316 24.22 19.94 9.15
C PRO A 316 24.25 21.01 10.24
N ASN A 317 23.11 21.50 10.69
CA ASN A 317 23.02 22.54 11.72
C ASN A 317 22.89 21.97 13.14
N GLY A 318 22.88 20.64 13.30
CA GLY A 318 22.75 19.99 14.62
C GLY A 318 21.42 20.25 15.32
N LEU A 319 20.33 20.50 14.55
CA LEU A 319 19.00 20.82 15.06
C LEU A 319 18.20 19.58 15.46
#